data_66b97c568a0cd84ac95e2aa3a485be58
#
_entry.id   66b97c568a0cd84ac95e2aa3a485be58
#
_cell.length_a   1.000
_cell.length_b   1.000
_cell.length_c   1.000
_cell.angle_alpha   90.00
_cell.angle_beta   90.00
_cell.angle_gamma   90.00
#
_symmetry.space_group_name_H-M   'P 1'
#
loop_
_entity.id
_entity.type
_entity.pdbx_description
1 polymer ?
#
loop_
_entity_poly.entity_id
_entity_poly.type
_entity_poly.pdbx_seq_one_letter_code
_entity_poly.pdbx_strand_id
1 'polypeptide(L)'
;MQRYVVILLLLLTTISSAMADTTSDLIQRVDSIMDNISQIYGKKQARIDFYKNMAEKSRKPETLLSAYDKLYDEYFVFQFDSAMVYVDKAIQLADRIGDKYHHDKSRIEKASLLAVGGLYGEAMGLLDEIDSVKLDEDLRFTYTITHYYVYTYWADYCHDNMYSPRYRERADSYLKQAVAMLRPTDSYYDFFWGEYYIYVERNDQRALQHYFKTLKTAPVESR
;
A
#
# COMPACT_ATOMS: atom_id res chain seq x y z
N MET A 1 -23.77 -19.83 -51.34
CA MET A 1 -23.03 -18.65 -50.88
C MET A 1 -23.88 -17.67 -50.04
N GLN A 2 -25.05 -17.29 -50.46
CA GLN A 2 -25.90 -16.31 -49.78
C GLN A 2 -26.28 -16.72 -48.30
N ARG A 3 -26.52 -17.99 -48.05
CA ARG A 3 -26.84 -18.50 -46.69
C ARG A 3 -25.67 -18.36 -45.68
N TYR A 4 -24.45 -18.55 -46.10
CA TYR A 4 -23.27 -18.42 -45.22
C TYR A 4 -22.94 -16.95 -44.92
N VAL A 5 -23.21 -16.03 -45.84
CA VAL A 5 -23.06 -14.59 -45.61
C VAL A 5 -24.04 -14.08 -44.58
N VAL A 6 -25.30 -14.56 -44.60
CA VAL A 6 -26.33 -14.20 -43.59
C VAL A 6 -25.97 -14.74 -42.21
N ILE A 7 -25.45 -15.98 -42.12
CA ILE A 7 -24.99 -16.56 -40.83
C ILE A 7 -23.79 -15.79 -40.29
N LEU A 8 -22.84 -15.40 -41.12
CA LEU A 8 -21.68 -14.63 -40.72
C LEU A 8 -22.06 -13.22 -40.23
N LEU A 9 -23.02 -12.57 -40.91
CA LEU A 9 -23.56 -11.28 -40.45
C LEU A 9 -24.32 -11.38 -39.13
N LEU A 10 -25.11 -12.45 -38.92
CA LEU A 10 -25.79 -12.70 -37.63
C LEU A 10 -24.78 -12.98 -36.49
N LEU A 11 -23.70 -13.71 -36.74
CA LEU A 11 -22.66 -13.96 -35.75
C LEU A 11 -21.90 -12.65 -35.42
N LEU A 12 -21.61 -11.80 -36.37
CA LEU A 12 -20.99 -10.49 -36.14
C LEU A 12 -21.86 -9.54 -35.29
N THR A 13 -23.20 -9.56 -35.53
CA THR A 13 -24.12 -8.73 -34.73
C THR A 13 -24.24 -9.22 -33.27
N THR A 14 -24.20 -10.53 -33.00
CA THR A 14 -24.26 -11.09 -31.66
C THR A 14 -22.97 -10.79 -30.84
N ILE A 15 -21.80 -10.82 -31.48
CA ILE A 15 -20.54 -10.47 -30.81
C ILE A 15 -20.50 -8.98 -30.45
N SER A 16 -20.98 -8.11 -31.32
CA SER A 16 -21.05 -6.67 -31.05
C SER A 16 -22.00 -6.34 -29.88
N SER A 17 -23.12 -7.03 -29.77
CA SER A 17 -24.08 -6.83 -28.67
C SER A 17 -23.51 -7.28 -27.33
N ALA A 18 -22.81 -8.41 -27.27
CA ALA A 18 -22.22 -8.91 -26.05
C ALA A 18 -21.09 -7.99 -25.48
N MET A 19 -20.33 -7.35 -26.37
CA MET A 19 -19.32 -6.37 -25.97
C MET A 19 -19.94 -5.04 -25.50
N ALA A 20 -21.05 -4.63 -26.12
CA ALA A 20 -21.76 -3.40 -25.73
C ALA A 20 -22.42 -3.56 -24.33
N ASP A 21 -22.98 -4.72 -24.02
CA ASP A 21 -23.60 -5.00 -22.71
C ASP A 21 -22.55 -4.96 -21.57
N THR A 22 -21.38 -5.57 -21.78
CA THR A 22 -20.30 -5.53 -20.77
C THR A 22 -19.75 -4.11 -20.55
N THR A 23 -19.62 -3.32 -21.58
CA THR A 23 -19.18 -1.91 -21.46
C THR A 23 -20.22 -1.06 -20.76
N SER A 24 -21.50 -1.23 -21.05
CA SER A 24 -22.62 -0.53 -20.40
C SER A 24 -22.69 -0.87 -18.91
N ASP A 25 -22.52 -2.14 -18.53
CA ASP A 25 -22.47 -2.57 -17.13
C ASP A 25 -21.30 -1.94 -16.38
N LEU A 26 -20.12 -1.91 -16.99
CA LEU A 26 -18.95 -1.27 -16.39
C LEU A 26 -19.16 0.24 -16.21
N ILE A 27 -19.76 0.93 -17.17
CA ILE A 27 -20.08 2.36 -17.05
C ILE A 27 -21.08 2.59 -15.92
N GLN A 28 -22.16 1.82 -15.83
CA GLN A 28 -23.13 1.92 -14.73
C GLN A 28 -22.50 1.69 -13.37
N ARG A 29 -21.54 0.75 -13.26
CA ARG A 29 -20.80 0.52 -12.01
C ARG A 29 -19.91 1.70 -11.65
N VAL A 30 -19.25 2.31 -12.63
CA VAL A 30 -18.46 3.53 -12.41
C VAL A 30 -19.37 4.68 -11.96
N ASP A 31 -20.49 4.90 -12.62
CA ASP A 31 -21.47 5.93 -12.25
C ASP A 31 -21.98 5.71 -10.82
N SER A 32 -22.32 4.46 -10.46
CA SER A 32 -22.73 4.13 -9.09
C SER A 32 -21.64 4.40 -8.04
N ILE A 33 -20.38 4.18 -8.37
CA ILE A 33 -19.25 4.53 -7.50
C ILE A 33 -19.13 6.06 -7.38
N MET A 34 -19.25 6.78 -8.48
CA MET A 34 -19.21 8.25 -8.50
C MET A 34 -20.34 8.86 -7.68
N ASP A 35 -21.55 8.33 -7.76
CA ASP A 35 -22.70 8.77 -6.96
C ASP A 35 -22.47 8.56 -5.46
N ASN A 36 -21.74 7.50 -5.09
CA ASN A 36 -21.41 7.17 -3.71
C ASN A 36 -20.15 7.86 -3.17
N ILE A 37 -19.41 8.59 -4.01
CA ILE A 37 -18.12 9.19 -3.63
C ILE A 37 -18.27 10.13 -2.44
N SER A 38 -19.34 10.93 -2.39
CA SER A 38 -19.63 11.85 -1.28
C SER A 38 -19.83 11.11 0.05
N GLN A 39 -20.44 9.93 0.02
CA GLN A 39 -20.63 9.10 1.21
C GLN A 39 -19.31 8.50 1.69
N ILE A 40 -18.45 8.06 0.77
CA ILE A 40 -17.12 7.54 1.08
C ILE A 40 -16.26 8.63 1.74
N TYR A 41 -16.24 9.84 1.15
CA TYR A 41 -15.54 10.98 1.73
C TYR A 41 -16.13 11.38 3.08
N GLY A 42 -17.44 11.37 3.25
CA GLY A 42 -18.11 11.68 4.52
C GLY A 42 -17.70 10.70 5.63
N LYS A 43 -17.64 9.40 5.34
CA LYS A 43 -17.16 8.40 6.30
C LYS A 43 -15.69 8.62 6.67
N LYS A 44 -14.85 8.92 5.69
CA LYS A 44 -13.43 9.22 5.93
C LYS A 44 -13.27 10.47 6.80
N GLN A 45 -13.96 11.54 6.47
CA GLN A 45 -13.92 12.79 7.24
C GLN A 45 -14.39 12.57 8.69
N ALA A 46 -15.44 11.79 8.89
CA ALA A 46 -15.93 11.46 10.24
C ALA A 46 -14.89 10.71 11.09
N ARG A 47 -14.10 9.78 10.49
CA ARG A 47 -13.00 9.11 11.20
C ARG A 47 -11.87 10.09 11.53
N ILE A 48 -11.50 10.95 10.60
CA ILE A 48 -10.50 12.00 10.82
C ILE A 48 -10.94 12.92 11.98
N ASP A 49 -12.17 13.40 11.97
CA ASP A 49 -12.70 14.28 13.02
C ASP A 49 -12.76 13.57 14.38
N PHE A 50 -13.11 12.30 14.40
CA PHE A 50 -13.09 11.48 15.61
C PHE A 50 -11.68 11.40 16.22
N TYR A 51 -10.64 11.09 15.42
CA TYR A 51 -9.28 10.98 15.93
C TYR A 51 -8.67 12.33 16.30
N LYS A 52 -9.00 13.41 15.58
CA LYS A 52 -8.63 14.78 15.98
C LYS A 52 -9.20 15.13 17.34
N ASN A 53 -10.49 14.88 17.55
CA ASN A 53 -11.17 15.12 18.81
C ASN A 53 -10.56 14.29 19.97
N MET A 54 -10.20 13.04 19.69
CA MET A 54 -9.49 12.16 20.64
C MET A 54 -8.15 12.77 21.04
N ALA A 55 -7.37 13.27 20.08
CA ALA A 55 -6.08 13.90 20.36
C ALA A 55 -6.23 15.24 21.12
N GLU A 56 -7.24 16.05 20.80
CA GLU A 56 -7.47 17.34 21.47
C GLU A 56 -7.91 17.18 22.93
N LYS A 57 -8.74 16.18 23.22
CA LYS A 57 -9.30 15.94 24.56
C LYS A 57 -8.40 15.15 25.47
N SER A 58 -7.46 14.38 24.94
CA SER A 58 -6.58 13.54 25.75
C SER A 58 -5.35 14.31 26.23
N ARG A 59 -4.88 13.91 27.42
CA ARG A 59 -3.55 14.28 27.96
C ARG A 59 -2.69 13.04 28.18
N LYS A 60 -3.22 11.84 27.90
CA LYS A 60 -2.52 10.57 28.08
C LYS A 60 -1.66 10.28 26.84
N PRO A 61 -0.34 10.09 27.00
CA PRO A 61 0.57 9.85 25.87
C PRO A 61 0.14 8.70 24.97
N GLU A 62 -0.31 7.58 25.55
CA GLU A 62 -0.71 6.39 24.80
C GLU A 62 -1.92 6.68 23.91
N THR A 63 -2.88 7.46 24.40
CA THR A 63 -4.05 7.88 23.63
C THR A 63 -3.67 8.85 22.52
N LEU A 64 -2.72 9.74 22.79
CA LEU A 64 -2.21 10.69 21.77
C LEU A 64 -1.45 9.96 20.67
N LEU A 65 -0.55 9.02 21.02
CA LEU A 65 0.16 8.20 20.03
C LEU A 65 -0.81 7.43 19.16
N SER A 66 -1.79 6.74 19.77
CA SER A 66 -2.82 6.03 19.03
C SER A 66 -3.63 6.94 18.11
N ALA A 67 -3.97 8.16 18.54
CA ALA A 67 -4.68 9.12 17.70
C ALA A 67 -3.82 9.60 16.53
N TYR A 68 -2.54 9.88 16.75
CA TYR A 68 -1.62 10.31 15.70
C TYR A 68 -1.35 9.21 14.67
N ASP A 69 -1.18 7.96 15.10
CA ASP A 69 -1.09 6.80 14.22
C ASP A 69 -2.32 6.70 13.29
N LYS A 70 -3.52 6.77 13.89
CA LYS A 70 -4.76 6.69 13.11
C LYS A 70 -4.94 7.87 12.16
N LEU A 71 -4.54 9.07 12.55
CA LEU A 71 -4.56 10.23 11.68
C LEU A 71 -3.53 10.10 10.54
N TYR A 72 -2.35 9.57 10.82
CA TYR A 72 -1.39 9.21 9.79
C TYR A 72 -1.98 8.22 8.78
N ASP A 73 -2.57 7.10 9.23
CA ASP A 73 -3.21 6.10 8.38
C ASP A 73 -4.28 6.72 7.47
N GLU A 74 -5.16 7.57 8.03
CA GLU A 74 -6.22 8.23 7.26
C GLU A 74 -5.68 9.21 6.22
N TYR A 75 -4.55 9.87 6.49
CA TYR A 75 -3.97 10.85 5.57
C TYR A 75 -2.93 10.28 4.60
N PHE A 76 -2.33 9.13 4.88
CA PHE A 76 -1.19 8.55 4.14
C PHE A 76 -1.39 8.52 2.61
N VAL A 77 -2.55 8.03 2.13
CA VAL A 77 -2.87 7.94 0.70
C VAL A 77 -3.71 9.11 0.18
N PHE A 78 -3.99 10.09 1.03
CA PHE A 78 -4.96 11.14 0.72
C PHE A 78 -4.35 12.54 0.76
N GLN A 79 -3.51 12.83 1.73
CA GLN A 79 -2.96 14.17 1.94
C GLN A 79 -1.60 14.11 2.62
N PHE A 80 -0.55 14.19 1.82
CA PHE A 80 0.85 14.07 2.25
C PHE A 80 1.21 14.99 3.43
N ASP A 81 0.91 16.30 3.31
CA ASP A 81 1.27 17.28 4.35
C ASP A 81 0.62 16.98 5.70
N SER A 82 -0.63 16.54 5.69
CA SER A 82 -1.33 16.16 6.93
C SER A 82 -0.76 14.89 7.54
N ALA A 83 -0.44 13.88 6.72
CA ALA A 83 0.22 12.67 7.19
C ALA A 83 1.57 12.99 7.83
N MET A 84 2.37 13.89 7.19
CA MET A 84 3.65 14.35 7.70
C MET A 84 3.51 15.03 9.07
N VAL A 85 2.52 15.88 9.25
CA VAL A 85 2.25 16.56 10.54
C VAL A 85 2.00 15.56 11.65
N TYR A 86 1.23 14.49 11.40
CA TYR A 86 0.86 13.55 12.46
C TYR A 86 1.97 12.54 12.76
N VAL A 87 2.72 12.08 11.77
CA VAL A 87 3.88 11.23 12.01
C VAL A 87 4.98 11.98 12.77
N ASP A 88 5.20 13.27 12.48
CA ASP A 88 6.15 14.10 13.23
C ASP A 88 5.71 14.33 14.68
N LYS A 89 4.41 14.52 14.92
CA LYS A 89 3.86 14.59 16.30
C LYS A 89 4.05 13.28 17.05
N ALA A 90 3.89 12.14 16.41
CA ALA A 90 4.10 10.84 17.00
C ALA A 90 5.57 10.64 17.39
N ILE A 91 6.51 10.95 16.48
CA ILE A 91 7.96 10.89 16.77
C ILE A 91 8.33 11.78 17.96
N GLN A 92 7.92 13.05 17.94
CA GLN A 92 8.23 14.00 19.01
C GLN A 92 7.64 13.59 20.36
N LEU A 93 6.45 13.01 20.36
CA LEU A 93 5.83 12.53 21.60
C LEU A 93 6.56 11.30 22.13
N ALA A 94 6.81 10.32 21.27
CA ALA A 94 7.52 9.09 21.63
C ALA A 94 8.93 9.39 22.17
N ASP A 95 9.68 10.30 21.53
CA ASP A 95 10.98 10.78 22.00
C ASP A 95 10.87 11.39 23.41
N ARG A 96 9.91 12.30 23.62
CA ARG A 96 9.70 13.00 24.91
C ARG A 96 9.42 12.06 26.07
N ILE A 97 8.69 10.97 25.83
CA ILE A 97 8.31 10.01 26.89
C ILE A 97 9.26 8.80 26.96
N GLY A 98 10.26 8.72 26.07
CA GLY A 98 11.21 7.61 26.00
C GLY A 98 10.59 6.31 25.45
N ASP A 99 9.52 6.39 24.64
CA ASP A 99 8.87 5.25 24.02
C ASP A 99 9.59 4.87 22.72
N LYS A 100 10.56 3.97 22.86
CA LYS A 100 11.39 3.53 21.74
C LYS A 100 10.57 2.83 20.64
N TYR A 101 9.58 2.03 21.02
CA TYR A 101 8.75 1.30 20.05
C TYR A 101 8.02 2.26 19.10
N HIS A 102 7.25 3.21 19.66
CA HIS A 102 6.51 4.18 18.85
C HIS A 102 7.45 5.16 18.11
N HIS A 103 8.62 5.46 18.70
CA HIS A 103 9.62 6.27 18.00
C HIS A 103 10.13 5.58 16.74
N ASP A 104 10.57 4.31 16.82
CA ASP A 104 11.05 3.55 15.68
C ASP A 104 9.93 3.30 14.67
N LYS A 105 8.72 2.91 15.13
CA LYS A 105 7.53 2.73 14.30
C LYS A 105 7.24 3.97 13.46
N SER A 106 7.12 5.12 14.10
CA SER A 106 6.78 6.37 13.41
C SER A 106 7.88 6.84 12.45
N ARG A 107 9.15 6.51 12.72
CA ARG A 107 10.25 6.79 11.77
C ARG A 107 10.16 5.91 10.53
N ILE A 108 9.80 4.63 10.67
CA ILE A 108 9.55 3.73 9.54
C ILE A 108 8.35 4.24 8.71
N GLU A 109 7.29 4.65 9.37
CA GLU A 109 6.10 5.24 8.73
C GLU A 109 6.43 6.53 7.98
N LYS A 110 7.24 7.42 8.58
CA LYS A 110 7.72 8.63 7.91
C LYS A 110 8.57 8.31 6.69
N ALA A 111 9.45 7.31 6.77
CA ALA A 111 10.24 6.86 5.63
C ALA A 111 9.35 6.33 4.49
N SER A 112 8.29 5.57 4.80
CA SER A 112 7.29 5.13 3.83
C SER A 112 6.61 6.32 3.15
N LEU A 113 6.19 7.33 3.92
CA LEU A 113 5.54 8.53 3.39
C LEU A 113 6.48 9.32 2.47
N LEU A 114 7.73 9.51 2.89
CA LEU A 114 8.75 10.18 2.07
C LEU A 114 9.01 9.43 0.76
N ALA A 115 9.04 8.10 0.79
CA ALA A 115 9.21 7.28 -0.41
C ALA A 115 8.05 7.46 -1.41
N VAL A 116 6.82 7.49 -0.92
CA VAL A 116 5.63 7.79 -1.76
C VAL A 116 5.70 9.21 -2.33
N GLY A 117 6.26 10.15 -1.58
CA GLY A 117 6.50 11.53 -2.04
C GLY A 117 7.70 11.70 -2.97
N GLY A 118 8.45 10.62 -3.29
CA GLY A 118 9.64 10.68 -4.15
C GLY A 118 10.92 11.15 -3.45
N LEU A 119 10.90 11.29 -2.14
CA LEU A 119 12.02 11.77 -1.32
C LEU A 119 12.87 10.58 -0.82
N TYR A 120 13.41 9.81 -1.75
CA TYR A 120 14.05 8.51 -1.47
C TYR A 120 15.31 8.63 -0.62
N GLY A 121 16.10 9.68 -0.82
CA GLY A 121 17.33 9.93 -0.04
C GLY A 121 17.01 10.19 1.43
N GLU A 122 16.01 11.02 1.70
CA GLU A 122 15.53 11.33 3.04
C GLU A 122 14.90 10.10 3.70
N ALA A 123 14.13 9.31 2.94
CA ALA A 123 13.55 8.05 3.43
C ALA A 123 14.64 7.08 3.88
N MET A 124 15.67 6.89 3.06
CA MET A 124 16.81 6.03 3.40
C MET A 124 17.59 6.56 4.61
N GLY A 125 17.82 7.88 4.69
CA GLY A 125 18.50 8.48 5.84
C GLY A 125 17.80 8.17 7.17
N LEU A 126 16.45 8.19 7.18
CA LEU A 126 15.69 7.81 8.38
C LEU A 126 15.81 6.32 8.71
N LEU A 127 15.79 5.44 7.70
CA LEU A 127 15.90 4.00 7.91
C LEU A 127 17.30 3.59 8.36
N ASP A 128 18.35 4.22 7.82
CA ASP A 128 19.75 3.92 8.17
C ASP A 128 20.10 4.28 9.63
N GLU A 129 19.35 5.19 10.24
CA GLU A 129 19.51 5.56 11.65
C GLU A 129 18.83 4.57 12.62
N ILE A 130 18.02 3.63 12.12
CA ILE A 130 17.32 2.64 12.94
C ILE A 130 18.21 1.41 13.15
N ASP A 131 18.47 1.04 14.40
CA ASP A 131 19.17 -0.19 14.75
C ASP A 131 18.22 -1.39 14.55
N SER A 132 18.27 -1.99 13.37
CA SER A 132 17.37 -3.08 12.97
C SER A 132 17.49 -4.33 13.85
N VAL A 133 18.64 -4.54 14.51
CA VAL A 133 18.85 -5.66 15.43
C VAL A 133 18.04 -5.50 16.72
N LYS A 134 17.82 -4.26 17.14
CA LYS A 134 17.06 -3.93 18.34
C LYS A 134 15.58 -3.65 18.11
N LEU A 135 15.12 -3.76 16.86
CA LEU A 135 13.69 -3.62 16.58
C LEU A 135 12.88 -4.78 17.17
N ASP A 136 11.67 -4.47 17.61
CA ASP A 136 10.67 -5.48 17.95
C ASP A 136 10.31 -6.32 16.71
N GLU A 137 9.88 -7.54 16.92
CA GLU A 137 9.68 -8.53 15.84
C GLU A 137 8.68 -8.04 14.79
N ASP A 138 7.60 -7.42 15.22
CA ASP A 138 6.55 -6.86 14.35
C ASP A 138 7.07 -5.68 13.51
N LEU A 139 7.95 -4.84 14.06
CA LEU A 139 8.54 -3.71 13.35
C LEU A 139 9.61 -4.15 12.35
N ARG A 140 10.28 -5.29 12.56
CA ARG A 140 11.30 -5.79 11.62
C ARG A 140 10.72 -6.08 10.23
N PHE A 141 9.53 -6.66 10.18
CA PHE A 141 8.86 -6.87 8.89
C PHE A 141 8.54 -5.54 8.21
N THR A 142 7.93 -4.61 8.94
CA THR A 142 7.57 -3.28 8.41
C THR A 142 8.81 -2.51 7.94
N TYR A 143 9.89 -2.54 8.72
CA TYR A 143 11.18 -1.95 8.36
C TYR A 143 11.74 -2.56 7.06
N THR A 144 11.75 -3.89 6.95
CA THR A 144 12.26 -4.60 5.78
C THR A 144 11.43 -4.31 4.54
N ILE A 145 10.11 -4.32 4.66
CA ILE A 145 9.22 -4.05 3.52
C ILE A 145 9.23 -2.56 3.11
N THR A 146 9.49 -1.65 4.04
CA THR A 146 9.68 -0.24 3.71
C THR A 146 10.92 -0.05 2.84
N HIS A 147 12.03 -0.71 3.14
CA HIS A 147 13.21 -0.71 2.26
C HIS A 147 12.90 -1.26 0.86
N TYR A 148 12.15 -2.37 0.78
CA TYR A 148 11.70 -2.90 -0.50
C TYR A 148 10.95 -1.85 -1.32
N TYR A 149 10.00 -1.14 -0.72
CA TYR A 149 9.23 -0.11 -1.43
C TYR A 149 10.08 1.11 -1.80
N VAL A 150 10.95 1.61 -0.90
CA VAL A 150 11.85 2.73 -1.22
C VAL A 150 12.69 2.40 -2.45
N TYR A 151 13.35 1.24 -2.47
CA TYR A 151 14.20 0.85 -3.59
C TYR A 151 13.40 0.54 -4.86
N THR A 152 12.19 -0.01 -4.74
CA THR A 152 11.29 -0.25 -5.88
C THR A 152 10.89 1.06 -6.54
N TYR A 153 10.39 2.02 -5.77
CA TYR A 153 10.00 3.33 -6.29
C TYR A 153 11.19 4.11 -6.85
N TRP A 154 12.34 4.02 -6.19
CA TRP A 154 13.55 4.66 -6.69
C TRP A 154 14.02 4.07 -8.02
N ALA A 155 14.00 2.74 -8.16
CA ALA A 155 14.31 2.06 -9.41
C ALA A 155 13.34 2.47 -10.54
N ASP A 156 12.05 2.56 -10.22
CA ASP A 156 11.03 2.97 -11.19
C ASP A 156 11.16 4.45 -11.57
N TYR A 157 11.54 5.32 -10.64
CA TYR A 157 11.77 6.73 -10.91
C TYR A 157 12.97 6.98 -11.82
N CYS A 158 14.10 6.30 -11.58
CA CYS A 158 15.33 6.54 -12.33
C CYS A 158 15.20 6.22 -13.81
N HIS A 159 14.53 5.13 -14.19
CA HIS A 159 14.35 4.66 -15.57
C HIS A 159 15.64 4.62 -16.41
N ASP A 160 16.83 4.44 -15.78
CA ASP A 160 18.12 4.44 -16.42
C ASP A 160 18.77 3.03 -16.38
N ASN A 161 19.78 2.83 -17.21
CA ASN A 161 20.47 1.53 -17.31
C ASN A 161 21.58 1.34 -16.25
N MET A 162 21.88 2.33 -15.44
CA MET A 162 22.99 2.31 -14.47
C MET A 162 22.49 2.13 -13.02
N TYR A 163 21.56 2.96 -12.59
CA TYR A 163 21.07 3.00 -11.21
C TYR A 163 19.82 2.15 -11.00
N SER A 164 18.86 2.19 -11.94
CA SER A 164 17.61 1.42 -11.83
C SER A 164 17.85 -0.08 -11.59
N PRO A 165 18.74 -0.79 -12.31
CA PRO A 165 19.03 -2.19 -12.01
C PRO A 165 19.62 -2.42 -10.61
N ARG A 166 20.49 -1.52 -10.12
CA ARG A 166 21.07 -1.63 -8.77
C ARG A 166 20.06 -1.46 -7.66
N TYR A 167 19.12 -0.52 -7.84
CA TYR A 167 18.02 -0.34 -6.88
C TYR A 167 17.04 -1.52 -6.94
N ARG A 168 16.79 -2.07 -8.13
CA ARG A 168 15.97 -3.27 -8.28
C ARG A 168 16.57 -4.48 -7.56
N GLU A 169 17.87 -4.71 -7.71
CA GLU A 169 18.56 -5.78 -6.99
C GLU A 169 18.46 -5.65 -5.47
N ARG A 170 18.57 -4.42 -4.95
CA ARG A 170 18.36 -4.15 -3.52
C ARG A 170 16.92 -4.40 -3.10
N ALA A 171 15.95 -3.95 -3.88
CA ALA A 171 14.54 -4.22 -3.65
C ALA A 171 14.28 -5.74 -3.58
N ASP A 172 14.77 -6.49 -4.56
CA ASP A 172 14.62 -7.95 -4.61
C ASP A 172 15.26 -8.63 -3.38
N SER A 173 16.39 -8.12 -2.89
CA SER A 173 17.04 -8.63 -1.68
C SER A 173 16.18 -8.40 -0.43
N TYR A 174 15.58 -7.21 -0.27
CA TYR A 174 14.67 -6.92 0.85
C TYR A 174 13.36 -7.71 0.74
N LEU A 175 12.82 -7.90 -0.46
CA LEU A 175 11.63 -8.73 -0.65
C LEU A 175 11.88 -10.18 -0.25
N LYS A 176 13.05 -10.76 -0.61
CA LYS A 176 13.47 -12.10 -0.15
C LYS A 176 13.49 -12.20 1.37
N GLN A 177 14.05 -11.21 2.04
CA GLN A 177 14.09 -11.14 3.51
C GLN A 177 12.69 -11.04 4.10
N ALA A 178 11.82 -10.19 3.54
CA ALA A 178 10.47 -9.98 4.02
C ALA A 178 9.62 -11.27 3.92
N VAL A 179 9.63 -11.95 2.76
CA VAL A 179 8.84 -13.18 2.61
C VAL A 179 9.32 -14.32 3.52
N ALA A 180 10.62 -14.34 3.86
CA ALA A 180 11.18 -15.32 4.80
C ALA A 180 10.69 -15.11 6.25
N MET A 181 10.20 -13.92 6.60
CA MET A 181 9.62 -13.60 7.92
C MET A 181 8.15 -14.00 8.02
N LEU A 182 7.46 -14.21 6.88
CA LEU A 182 6.01 -14.43 6.84
C LEU A 182 5.63 -15.88 7.10
N ARG A 183 4.59 -16.06 7.89
CA ARG A 183 3.93 -17.36 8.11
C ARG A 183 2.69 -17.46 7.23
N PRO A 184 2.27 -18.64 6.81
CA PRO A 184 1.07 -18.85 5.98
C PRO A 184 -0.24 -18.30 6.60
N THR A 185 -0.24 -18.04 7.90
CA THR A 185 -1.38 -17.44 8.64
C THR A 185 -1.39 -15.93 8.62
N ASP A 186 -0.32 -15.29 8.17
CA ASP A 186 -0.21 -13.83 8.17
C ASP A 186 -1.03 -13.25 7.02
N SER A 187 -1.77 -12.17 7.26
CA SER A 187 -2.73 -11.59 6.31
C SER A 187 -2.11 -11.14 4.99
N TYR A 188 -0.84 -10.77 5.01
CA TYR A 188 -0.09 -10.33 3.82
C TYR A 188 0.73 -11.45 3.15
N TYR A 189 0.67 -12.69 3.65
CA TYR A 189 1.47 -13.80 3.16
C TYR A 189 1.33 -14.00 1.65
N ASP A 190 0.12 -14.24 1.18
CA ASP A 190 -0.12 -14.50 -0.25
C ASP A 190 0.20 -13.28 -1.12
N PHE A 191 -0.03 -12.06 -0.63
CA PHE A 191 0.32 -10.85 -1.37
C PHE A 191 1.83 -10.76 -1.62
N PHE A 192 2.67 -10.83 -0.58
CA PHE A 192 4.12 -10.68 -0.74
C PHE A 192 4.78 -11.88 -1.41
N TRP A 193 4.24 -13.09 -1.27
CA TRP A 193 4.68 -14.21 -2.08
C TRP A 193 4.33 -14.04 -3.56
N GLY A 194 3.20 -13.42 -3.89
CA GLY A 194 2.88 -13.00 -5.25
C GLY A 194 3.92 -12.02 -5.82
N GLU A 195 4.27 -10.97 -5.06
CA GLU A 195 5.33 -10.02 -5.40
C GLU A 195 6.68 -10.74 -5.62
N TYR A 196 7.05 -11.65 -4.72
CA TYR A 196 8.28 -12.43 -4.83
C TYR A 196 8.33 -13.26 -6.11
N TYR A 197 7.26 -13.97 -6.43
CA TYR A 197 7.22 -14.77 -7.65
C TYR A 197 7.27 -13.96 -8.93
N ILE A 198 6.67 -12.76 -8.96
CA ILE A 198 6.69 -11.92 -10.16
C ILE A 198 8.04 -11.19 -10.32
N TYR A 199 8.56 -10.61 -9.25
CA TYR A 199 9.75 -9.75 -9.35
C TYR A 199 11.08 -10.48 -9.18
N VAL A 200 11.15 -11.52 -8.34
CA VAL A 200 12.38 -12.25 -8.04
C VAL A 200 12.50 -13.53 -8.86
N GLU A 201 11.46 -14.38 -8.82
CA GLU A 201 11.48 -15.67 -9.49
C GLU A 201 11.10 -15.61 -10.98
N ARG A 202 10.49 -14.51 -11.42
CA ARG A 202 9.96 -14.33 -12.79
C ARG A 202 8.98 -15.42 -13.18
N ASN A 203 8.12 -15.82 -12.28
CA ASN A 203 7.13 -16.89 -12.43
C ASN A 203 5.70 -16.35 -12.30
N ASP A 204 5.17 -15.84 -13.41
CA ASP A 204 3.85 -15.22 -13.47
C ASP A 204 2.72 -16.17 -13.02
N GLN A 205 2.84 -17.46 -13.35
CA GLN A 205 1.81 -18.44 -13.00
C GLN A 205 1.69 -18.62 -11.48
N ARG A 206 2.81 -18.70 -10.77
CA ARG A 206 2.82 -18.78 -9.30
C ARG A 206 2.37 -17.46 -8.67
N ALA A 207 2.82 -16.34 -9.21
CA ALA A 207 2.39 -15.03 -8.75
C ALA A 207 0.86 -14.89 -8.81
N LEU A 208 0.24 -15.23 -9.95
CA LEU A 208 -1.22 -15.20 -10.11
C LEU A 208 -1.96 -16.10 -9.12
N GLN A 209 -1.44 -17.29 -8.81
CA GLN A 209 -2.03 -18.18 -7.81
C GLN A 209 -2.10 -17.51 -6.43
N HIS A 210 -1.04 -16.83 -6.02
CA HIS A 210 -0.98 -16.11 -4.74
C HIS A 210 -1.88 -14.87 -4.73
N TYR A 211 -1.87 -14.07 -5.79
CA TYR A 211 -2.77 -12.90 -5.88
C TYR A 211 -4.25 -13.28 -5.87
N PHE A 212 -4.63 -14.38 -6.53
CA PHE A 212 -6.01 -14.88 -6.46
C PHE A 212 -6.42 -15.32 -5.04
N LYS A 213 -5.50 -15.85 -4.24
CA LYS A 213 -5.77 -16.15 -2.83
C LYS A 213 -5.95 -14.85 -2.04
N THR A 214 -5.06 -13.87 -2.22
CA THR A 214 -5.20 -12.55 -1.60
C THR A 214 -6.56 -11.93 -1.89
N LEU A 215 -7.01 -11.93 -3.15
CA LEU A 215 -8.33 -11.39 -3.53
C LEU A 215 -9.50 -12.12 -2.87
N LYS A 216 -9.38 -13.42 -2.60
CA LYS A 216 -10.45 -14.19 -1.94
C LYS A 216 -10.52 -13.91 -0.45
N THR A 217 -9.39 -13.62 0.19
CA THR A 217 -9.29 -13.41 1.63
C THR A 217 -9.39 -11.94 2.03
N ALA A 218 -9.14 -11.02 1.09
CA ALA A 218 -9.25 -9.59 1.34
C ALA A 218 -10.68 -9.19 1.77
N PRO A 219 -10.82 -8.32 2.79
CA PRO A 219 -12.12 -7.78 3.18
C PRO A 219 -12.86 -7.13 2.00
N VAL A 220 -14.20 -7.23 1.99
CA VAL A 220 -15.02 -6.66 0.90
C VAL A 220 -14.78 -5.15 0.73
N GLU A 221 -14.46 -4.45 1.80
CA GLU A 221 -14.17 -3.00 1.81
C GLU A 221 -12.81 -2.64 1.14
N SER A 222 -11.95 -3.63 0.91
CA SER A 222 -10.64 -3.48 0.27
C SER A 222 -10.59 -4.04 -1.17
N ARG A 223 -11.73 -4.49 -1.69
CA ARG A 223 -11.90 -4.99 -3.06
C ARG A 223 -12.53 -3.91 -3.94
#